data_035a6d9b674db5ba10f17c0964b26220
#
_entry.id   035a6d9b674db5ba10f17c0964b26220
#
_cell.length_a   1.000
_cell.length_b   1.000
_cell.length_c   1.000
_cell.angle_alpha   90.00
_cell.angle_beta   90.00
_cell.angle_gamma   90.00
#
_symmetry.space_group_name_H-M   'P 1'
#
loop_
_entity.id
_entity.type
_entity.pdbx_description
1 polymer ?
#
loop_
_entity_poly.entity_id
_entity_poly.type
_entity_poly.pdbx_seq_one_letter_code
_entity_poly.pdbx_strand_id
1 'polypeptide(L)'
;MTGCGSATPAQFLSNEELSQIVETSDEWIKSRTGIGKRHLADQSVSLSQLAAQAAIKALEMAQVSPRDIDLILLATSTPDDLFGSAAQVQSQIGANRAIAFDLTAACSGFLVALVTATQFIRTGTYRNVLVIGADVLSRWVDWNDRATCVLFGDGAGAVVCQANDTKDNILGFELHSDGSQNGSLNLAYQGEELPLKEGIRVQKGTYKPLTMNGREVYRFAVAKVPEVIEKALYRANLTTSDIDWLVLHQANQRIMDAVSERLKLPREKVISNLSEYGNTSAASIPLALDEAVRSGKVKKGDIIASSGFGAGLTWGGIIFRWGD
;
A
#
# COMPACT_ATOMS: atom_id res chain seq x y z
N MET A 1 -14.87 6.37 5.81
CA MET A 1 -13.85 5.70 6.63
C MET A 1 -13.94 6.24 8.04
N THR A 2 -14.01 5.34 9.03
CA THR A 2 -14.31 5.68 10.43
C THR A 2 -13.17 5.35 11.38
N GLY A 3 -12.21 4.54 10.95
CA GLY A 3 -11.01 4.22 11.72
C GLY A 3 -9.86 3.78 10.85
N CYS A 4 -8.65 3.96 11.36
CA CYS A 4 -7.42 3.49 10.74
C CYS A 4 -6.48 2.89 11.81
N GLY A 5 -5.54 2.08 11.35
CA GLY A 5 -4.53 1.45 12.20
C GLY A 5 -3.35 0.98 11.39
N SER A 6 -2.20 0.89 12.02
CA SER A 6 -0.96 0.43 11.36
C SER A 6 -0.12 -0.44 12.28
N ALA A 7 0.71 -1.28 11.67
CA ALA A 7 1.70 -2.10 12.34
C ALA A 7 2.95 -2.25 11.49
N THR A 8 4.10 -2.24 12.14
CA THR A 8 5.40 -2.49 11.51
C THR A 8 6.20 -3.45 12.37
N PRO A 9 7.12 -4.23 11.80
CA PRO A 9 8.07 -5.00 12.59
C PRO A 9 8.84 -4.11 13.59
N ALA A 10 9.21 -4.65 14.74
CA ALA A 10 10.02 -3.92 15.72
C ALA A 10 11.45 -3.72 15.24
N GLN A 11 11.99 -4.72 14.52
CA GLN A 11 13.32 -4.65 13.92
C GLN A 11 13.34 -3.67 12.75
N PHE A 12 14.39 -2.89 12.66
CA PHE A 12 14.64 -2.01 11.51
C PHE A 12 16.12 -2.05 11.11
N LEU A 13 16.42 -1.63 9.91
CA LEU A 13 17.76 -1.49 9.35
C LEU A 13 17.97 -0.01 8.98
N SER A 14 18.93 0.64 9.59
CA SER A 14 19.34 2.01 9.26
C SER A 14 20.17 2.05 7.96
N ASN A 15 20.36 3.24 7.40
CA ASN A 15 21.24 3.40 6.24
C ASN A 15 22.70 3.10 6.57
N GLU A 16 23.16 3.43 7.80
CA GLU A 16 24.50 3.14 8.27
C GLU A 16 24.75 1.63 8.36
N GLU A 17 23.81 0.87 8.90
CA GLU A 17 23.91 -0.58 8.96
C GLU A 17 23.85 -1.21 7.55
N LEU A 18 23.00 -0.69 6.67
CA LEU A 18 22.89 -1.16 5.29
C LEU A 18 24.19 -0.91 4.49
N SER A 19 24.93 0.16 4.81
CA SER A 19 26.22 0.45 4.19
C SER A 19 27.30 -0.59 4.52
N GLN A 20 27.10 -1.45 5.51
CA GLN A 20 27.96 -2.59 5.83
C GLN A 20 27.64 -3.83 4.97
N ILE A 21 26.48 -3.84 4.31
CA ILE A 21 26.00 -4.98 3.50
C ILE A 21 26.27 -4.70 2.01
N VAL A 22 26.01 -3.46 1.55
CA VAL A 22 26.13 -3.07 0.14
C VAL A 22 26.85 -1.72 0.03
N GLU A 23 27.59 -1.48 -1.05
CA GLU A 23 28.33 -0.22 -1.29
C GLU A 23 27.35 0.96 -1.45
N THR A 24 27.12 1.69 -0.35
CA THR A 24 26.23 2.85 -0.27
C THR A 24 26.62 3.75 0.92
N SER A 25 25.86 4.84 1.12
CA SER A 25 25.98 5.71 2.31
C SER A 25 24.61 6.29 2.69
N ASP A 26 24.46 6.72 3.95
CA ASP A 26 23.27 7.41 4.42
C ASP A 26 22.94 8.65 3.58
N GLU A 27 23.95 9.47 3.28
CA GLU A 27 23.82 10.68 2.45
C GLU A 27 23.31 10.32 1.04
N TRP A 28 23.88 9.27 0.43
CA TRP A 28 23.47 8.83 -0.91
C TRP A 28 22.01 8.36 -0.92
N ILE A 29 21.62 7.52 0.06
CA ILE A 29 20.25 7.00 0.15
C ILE A 29 19.26 8.14 0.40
N LYS A 30 19.50 9.00 1.39
CA LYS A 30 18.62 10.12 1.74
C LYS A 30 18.46 11.11 0.58
N SER A 31 19.54 11.49 -0.09
CA SER A 31 19.48 12.43 -1.22
C SER A 31 18.76 11.88 -2.42
N ARG A 32 18.74 10.55 -2.62
CA ARG A 32 18.11 9.90 -3.78
C ARG A 32 16.68 9.45 -3.51
N THR A 33 16.36 9.13 -2.28
CA THR A 33 15.09 8.47 -1.92
C THR A 33 14.31 9.18 -0.82
N GLY A 34 14.99 9.86 0.09
CA GLY A 34 14.41 10.40 1.32
C GLY A 34 14.33 9.38 2.47
N ILE A 35 14.78 8.13 2.25
CA ILE A 35 14.66 7.04 3.24
C ILE A 35 15.82 7.10 4.23
N GLY A 36 15.51 7.05 5.54
CA GLY A 36 16.50 6.96 6.63
C GLY A 36 16.67 5.55 7.16
N LYS A 37 15.58 4.79 7.26
CA LYS A 37 15.57 3.38 7.69
C LYS A 37 14.39 2.62 7.09
N ARG A 38 14.38 1.30 7.25
CA ARG A 38 13.30 0.40 6.85
C ARG A 38 13.08 -0.65 7.93
N HIS A 39 11.80 -0.91 8.24
CA HIS A 39 11.42 -1.97 9.16
C HIS A 39 11.39 -3.31 8.42
N LEU A 40 11.89 -4.37 9.04
CA LEU A 40 12.08 -5.68 8.42
C LEU A 40 11.52 -6.77 9.33
N ALA A 41 10.63 -7.60 8.78
CA ALA A 41 10.10 -8.75 9.48
C ALA A 41 11.16 -9.84 9.63
N ASP A 42 11.38 -10.31 10.84
CA ASP A 42 12.16 -11.51 11.11
C ASP A 42 11.30 -12.78 10.97
N GLN A 43 11.88 -13.94 11.26
CA GLN A 43 11.19 -15.22 11.14
C GLN A 43 9.97 -15.39 12.07
N SER A 44 9.87 -14.60 13.13
CA SER A 44 8.77 -14.66 14.10
C SER A 44 7.56 -13.81 13.68
N VAL A 45 7.72 -12.94 12.67
CA VAL A 45 6.69 -12.00 12.23
C VAL A 45 6.13 -12.42 10.87
N SER A 46 4.87 -12.80 10.83
CA SER A 46 4.15 -13.08 9.59
C SER A 46 3.43 -11.84 9.05
N LEU A 47 3.14 -11.83 7.75
CA LEU A 47 2.31 -10.78 7.12
C LEU A 47 0.93 -10.73 7.76
N SER A 48 0.31 -11.88 7.99
CA SER A 48 -1.03 -11.98 8.59
C SER A 48 -1.07 -11.44 10.01
N GLN A 49 0.01 -11.58 10.80
CA GLN A 49 0.12 -10.97 12.14
C GLN A 49 0.21 -9.44 12.08
N LEU A 50 1.02 -8.88 11.17
CA LEU A 50 1.08 -7.43 10.97
C LEU A 50 -0.27 -6.87 10.51
N ALA A 51 -0.90 -7.53 9.55
CA ALA A 51 -2.22 -7.17 9.06
C ALA A 51 -3.28 -7.22 10.15
N ALA A 52 -3.28 -8.25 11.00
CA ALA A 52 -4.19 -8.37 12.14
C ALA A 52 -3.97 -7.27 13.18
N GLN A 53 -2.72 -6.93 13.51
CA GLN A 53 -2.41 -5.84 14.44
C GLN A 53 -2.89 -4.48 13.91
N ALA A 54 -2.68 -4.19 12.62
CA ALA A 54 -3.20 -2.98 11.99
C ALA A 54 -4.74 -2.96 12.01
N ALA A 55 -5.37 -4.09 11.69
CA ALA A 55 -6.82 -4.27 11.69
C ALA A 55 -7.43 -4.00 13.08
N ILE A 56 -6.87 -4.58 14.14
CA ILE A 56 -7.36 -4.38 15.52
C ILE A 56 -7.34 -2.89 15.88
N LYS A 57 -6.24 -2.18 15.61
CA LYS A 57 -6.14 -0.74 15.88
C LYS A 57 -7.14 0.10 15.07
N ALA A 58 -7.44 -0.31 13.83
CA ALA A 58 -8.44 0.36 13.00
C ALA A 58 -9.86 0.13 13.54
N LEU A 59 -10.17 -1.09 13.99
CA LEU A 59 -11.44 -1.45 14.60
C LEU A 59 -11.66 -0.72 15.95
N GLU A 60 -10.62 -0.62 16.78
CA GLU A 60 -10.65 0.13 18.04
C GLU A 60 -10.96 1.62 17.78
N MET A 61 -10.29 2.25 16.81
CA MET A 61 -10.57 3.65 16.46
C MET A 61 -11.99 3.83 15.92
N ALA A 62 -12.46 2.91 15.09
CA ALA A 62 -13.81 2.95 14.53
C ALA A 62 -14.90 2.59 15.55
N GLN A 63 -14.55 2.07 16.71
CA GLN A 63 -15.47 1.50 17.71
C GLN A 63 -16.38 0.41 17.12
N VAL A 64 -15.82 -0.43 16.23
CA VAL A 64 -16.52 -1.51 15.55
C VAL A 64 -16.04 -2.85 16.08
N SER A 65 -16.99 -3.72 16.48
CA SER A 65 -16.66 -5.08 16.87
C SER A 65 -16.18 -5.90 15.67
N PRO A 66 -15.15 -6.74 15.80
CA PRO A 66 -14.76 -7.65 14.72
C PRO A 66 -15.92 -8.49 14.17
N ARG A 67 -16.90 -8.84 15.03
CA ARG A 67 -18.09 -9.64 14.66
C ARG A 67 -19.07 -8.90 13.76
N ASP A 68 -18.96 -7.57 13.69
CA ASP A 68 -19.83 -6.72 12.85
C ASP A 68 -19.20 -6.42 11.47
N ILE A 69 -17.99 -6.92 11.21
CA ILE A 69 -17.36 -6.84 9.89
C ILE A 69 -17.98 -7.87 8.96
N ASP A 70 -18.40 -7.40 7.79
CA ASP A 70 -19.00 -8.22 6.73
C ASP A 70 -17.96 -8.73 5.73
N LEU A 71 -16.92 -7.91 5.44
CA LEU A 71 -15.90 -8.20 4.43
C LEU A 71 -14.52 -7.72 4.89
N ILE A 72 -13.51 -8.54 4.66
CA ILE A 72 -12.08 -8.20 4.78
C ILE A 72 -11.44 -8.29 3.40
N LEU A 73 -10.86 -7.18 2.95
CA LEU A 73 -10.03 -7.12 1.74
C LEU A 73 -8.58 -6.89 2.16
N LEU A 74 -7.72 -7.86 1.87
CA LEU A 74 -6.28 -7.76 2.10
C LEU A 74 -5.56 -7.53 0.77
N ALA A 75 -5.03 -6.33 0.58
CA ALA A 75 -4.17 -6.02 -0.55
C ALA A 75 -2.73 -6.39 -0.21
N THR A 76 -2.20 -7.39 -0.89
CA THR A 76 -0.83 -7.86 -0.71
C THR A 76 -0.26 -8.48 -1.97
N SER A 77 1.06 -8.44 -2.12
CA SER A 77 1.84 -9.17 -3.12
C SER A 77 2.74 -10.23 -2.48
N THR A 78 2.76 -10.29 -1.15
CA THR A 78 3.66 -11.15 -0.36
C THR A 78 2.90 -11.97 0.68
N PRO A 79 1.84 -12.72 0.28
CA PRO A 79 1.04 -13.47 1.23
C PRO A 79 1.88 -14.53 1.96
N ASP A 80 1.46 -14.90 3.17
CA ASP A 80 2.09 -16.01 3.91
C ASP A 80 1.74 -17.37 3.30
N ASP A 81 0.63 -17.46 2.57
CA ASP A 81 0.14 -18.63 1.87
C ASP A 81 -0.25 -18.25 0.44
N LEU A 82 0.11 -19.09 -0.54
CA LEU A 82 -0.20 -18.86 -1.95
C LEU A 82 -1.72 -18.74 -2.23
N PHE A 83 -2.55 -19.35 -1.40
CA PHE A 83 -4.02 -19.26 -1.47
C PHE A 83 -4.61 -18.04 -0.75
N GLY A 84 -3.75 -17.16 -0.21
CA GLY A 84 -4.14 -15.93 0.46
C GLY A 84 -4.00 -15.98 1.98
N SER A 85 -3.88 -14.80 2.57
CA SER A 85 -3.68 -14.61 4.01
C SER A 85 -4.86 -13.93 4.70
N ALA A 86 -5.83 -13.40 3.97
CA ALA A 86 -6.97 -12.67 4.54
C ALA A 86 -7.81 -13.53 5.50
N ALA A 87 -8.00 -14.82 5.19
CA ALA A 87 -8.71 -15.75 6.07
C ALA A 87 -7.96 -15.99 7.40
N GLN A 88 -6.62 -15.95 7.38
CA GLN A 88 -5.81 -16.02 8.59
C GLN A 88 -6.00 -14.76 9.45
N VAL A 89 -6.02 -13.58 8.82
CA VAL A 89 -6.32 -12.29 9.49
C VAL A 89 -7.72 -12.33 10.11
N GLN A 90 -8.72 -12.77 9.34
CA GLN A 90 -10.10 -12.92 9.79
C GLN A 90 -10.20 -13.75 11.10
N SER A 91 -9.52 -14.89 11.14
CA SER A 91 -9.45 -15.76 12.31
C SER A 91 -8.74 -15.09 13.49
N GLN A 92 -7.58 -14.45 13.25
CA GLN A 92 -6.77 -13.80 14.29
C GLN A 92 -7.50 -12.65 14.98
N ILE A 93 -8.31 -11.87 14.25
CA ILE A 93 -9.07 -10.75 14.81
C ILE A 93 -10.45 -11.17 15.35
N GLY A 94 -10.88 -12.43 15.14
CA GLY A 94 -12.17 -12.92 15.57
C GLY A 94 -13.36 -12.43 14.75
N ALA A 95 -13.14 -12.03 13.49
CA ALA A 95 -14.20 -11.57 12.57
C ALA A 95 -14.93 -12.75 11.90
N ASN A 96 -15.44 -13.69 12.68
CA ASN A 96 -15.92 -15.01 12.24
C ASN A 96 -17.14 -14.98 11.28
N ARG A 97 -17.76 -13.81 11.07
CA ARG A 97 -18.88 -13.62 10.14
C ARG A 97 -18.45 -13.02 8.81
N ALA A 98 -17.26 -12.42 8.75
CA ALA A 98 -16.76 -11.76 7.58
C ALA A 98 -16.35 -12.76 6.49
N ILE A 99 -16.66 -12.47 5.24
CA ILE A 99 -15.92 -13.06 4.10
C ILE A 99 -14.55 -12.38 4.01
N ALA A 100 -13.50 -13.12 3.70
CA ALA A 100 -12.15 -12.58 3.62
C ALA A 100 -11.43 -13.12 2.39
N PHE A 101 -10.81 -12.26 1.62
CA PHE A 101 -9.96 -12.63 0.50
C PHE A 101 -8.86 -11.61 0.21
N ASP A 102 -7.78 -12.10 -0.40
CA ASP A 102 -6.67 -11.27 -0.86
C ASP A 102 -6.97 -10.71 -2.26
N LEU A 103 -6.41 -9.54 -2.54
CA LEU A 103 -6.27 -9.04 -3.89
C LEU A 103 -4.84 -8.54 -4.11
N THR A 104 -4.36 -8.57 -5.34
CA THR A 104 -3.05 -8.04 -5.68
C THR A 104 -3.15 -6.98 -6.78
N ALA A 105 -2.52 -5.84 -6.53
CA ALA A 105 -2.25 -4.78 -7.49
C ALA A 105 -0.97 -4.03 -7.08
N ALA A 106 -0.01 -4.78 -6.53
CA ALA A 106 1.26 -4.28 -6.01
C ALA A 106 1.08 -3.04 -5.10
N CYS A 107 1.93 -2.03 -5.23
CA CYS A 107 1.88 -0.84 -4.38
C CYS A 107 0.59 -0.01 -4.52
N SER A 108 -0.21 -0.21 -5.58
CA SER A 108 -1.56 0.37 -5.72
C SER A 108 -2.67 -0.48 -5.08
N GLY A 109 -2.31 -1.64 -4.54
CA GLY A 109 -3.26 -2.62 -4.02
C GLY A 109 -4.24 -2.06 -3.00
N PHE A 110 -3.76 -1.25 -2.04
CA PHE A 110 -4.65 -0.63 -1.06
C PHE A 110 -5.73 0.27 -1.71
N LEU A 111 -5.38 1.08 -2.71
CA LEU A 111 -6.36 1.91 -3.41
C LEU A 111 -7.36 1.08 -4.19
N VAL A 112 -6.90 0.03 -4.88
CA VAL A 112 -7.79 -0.89 -5.60
C VAL A 112 -8.74 -1.59 -4.62
N ALA A 113 -8.24 -2.04 -3.46
CA ALA A 113 -9.07 -2.62 -2.40
C ALA A 113 -10.10 -1.63 -1.84
N LEU A 114 -9.67 -0.37 -1.61
CA LEU A 114 -10.56 0.68 -1.10
C LEU A 114 -11.68 1.01 -2.10
N VAL A 115 -11.37 1.10 -3.39
CA VAL A 115 -12.36 1.29 -4.45
C VAL A 115 -13.30 0.07 -4.52
N THR A 116 -12.77 -1.14 -4.42
CA THR A 116 -13.56 -2.38 -4.41
C THR A 116 -14.52 -2.42 -3.21
N ALA A 117 -14.04 -2.12 -2.01
CA ALA A 117 -14.86 -2.01 -0.80
C ALA A 117 -16.01 -1.01 -0.97
N THR A 118 -15.72 0.13 -1.59
CA THR A 118 -16.71 1.16 -1.88
C THR A 118 -17.84 0.64 -2.78
N GLN A 119 -17.55 -0.20 -3.79
CA GLN A 119 -18.59 -0.76 -4.64
C GLN A 119 -19.48 -1.72 -3.86
N PHE A 120 -18.97 -2.57 -2.99
CA PHE A 120 -19.77 -3.44 -2.14
C PHE A 120 -20.69 -2.66 -1.19
N ILE A 121 -20.18 -1.54 -0.65
CA ILE A 121 -20.98 -0.65 0.23
C ILE A 121 -22.07 0.06 -0.59
N ARG A 122 -21.74 0.64 -1.74
CA ARG A 122 -22.69 1.36 -2.61
C ARG A 122 -23.83 0.47 -3.13
N THR A 123 -23.53 -0.79 -3.40
CA THR A 123 -24.57 -1.77 -3.83
C THR A 123 -25.43 -2.30 -2.67
N GLY A 124 -25.09 -1.92 -1.43
CA GLY A 124 -25.79 -2.39 -0.23
C GLY A 124 -25.49 -3.85 0.15
N THR A 125 -24.51 -4.48 -0.51
CA THR A 125 -24.13 -5.88 -0.22
C THR A 125 -23.52 -6.03 1.16
N TYR A 126 -22.63 -5.09 1.54
CA TYR A 126 -21.96 -5.05 2.83
C TYR A 126 -22.01 -3.66 3.43
N ARG A 127 -22.05 -3.57 4.76
CA ARG A 127 -22.11 -2.30 5.50
C ARG A 127 -20.80 -1.95 6.21
N ASN A 128 -20.05 -2.94 6.68
CA ASN A 128 -18.79 -2.77 7.41
C ASN A 128 -17.68 -3.54 6.68
N VAL A 129 -16.79 -2.84 6.06
CA VAL A 129 -15.68 -3.43 5.30
C VAL A 129 -14.34 -3.01 5.90
N LEU A 130 -13.50 -3.99 6.18
CA LEU A 130 -12.12 -3.78 6.60
C LEU A 130 -11.20 -3.89 5.39
N VAL A 131 -10.49 -2.82 5.08
CA VAL A 131 -9.53 -2.76 3.97
C VAL A 131 -8.13 -2.67 4.54
N ILE A 132 -7.27 -3.61 4.17
CA ILE A 132 -5.91 -3.74 4.68
C ILE A 132 -4.94 -3.71 3.50
N GLY A 133 -3.87 -2.94 3.60
CA GLY A 133 -2.68 -3.04 2.75
C GLY A 133 -1.52 -3.56 3.58
N ALA A 134 -0.89 -4.65 3.18
CA ALA A 134 0.23 -5.23 3.90
C ALA A 134 1.21 -5.91 2.95
N ASP A 135 2.49 -5.69 3.14
CA ASP A 135 3.55 -6.41 2.42
C ASP A 135 4.77 -6.66 3.32
N VAL A 136 5.43 -7.78 3.07
CA VAL A 136 6.74 -8.17 3.63
C VAL A 136 7.69 -8.36 2.46
N LEU A 137 8.06 -7.24 1.81
CA LEU A 137 8.90 -7.24 0.62
C LEU A 137 10.35 -7.62 0.89
N SER A 138 10.81 -7.46 2.13
CA SER A 138 12.18 -7.85 2.55
C SER A 138 12.52 -9.30 2.23
N ARG A 139 11.51 -10.19 2.13
CA ARG A 139 11.66 -11.62 1.76
C ARG A 139 12.08 -11.83 0.31
N TRP A 140 11.85 -10.82 -0.55
CA TRP A 140 11.98 -10.92 -2.00
C TRP A 140 13.00 -9.95 -2.59
N VAL A 141 13.65 -9.14 -1.76
CA VAL A 141 14.72 -8.21 -2.15
C VAL A 141 16.02 -8.99 -2.29
N ASP A 142 16.79 -8.70 -3.34
CA ASP A 142 18.21 -9.08 -3.39
C ASP A 142 19.02 -8.08 -2.56
N TRP A 143 19.49 -8.50 -1.42
CA TRP A 143 20.27 -7.66 -0.50
C TRP A 143 21.65 -7.26 -1.03
N ASN A 144 22.09 -7.84 -2.17
CA ASN A 144 23.30 -7.42 -2.89
C ASN A 144 22.98 -6.40 -4.02
N ASP A 145 21.73 -6.18 -4.35
CA ASP A 145 21.31 -5.19 -5.35
C ASP A 145 21.00 -3.84 -4.68
N ARG A 146 21.97 -2.91 -4.74
CA ARG A 146 21.80 -1.53 -4.24
C ARG A 146 20.61 -0.80 -4.86
N ALA A 147 20.15 -1.16 -6.04
CA ALA A 147 19.04 -0.47 -6.70
C ALA A 147 17.70 -0.72 -6.00
N THR A 148 17.56 -1.82 -5.30
CA THR A 148 16.32 -2.26 -4.66
C THR A 148 16.42 -2.36 -3.14
N CYS A 149 17.52 -2.89 -2.57
CA CYS A 149 17.62 -3.14 -1.13
C CYS A 149 17.58 -1.86 -0.26
N VAL A 150 17.92 -0.70 -0.83
CA VAL A 150 17.85 0.59 -0.14
C VAL A 150 16.43 1.14 0.02
N LEU A 151 15.43 0.54 -0.64
CA LEU A 151 14.09 1.12 -0.77
C LEU A 151 13.06 0.48 0.16
N PHE A 152 12.97 -0.85 0.13
CA PHE A 152 11.79 -1.56 0.62
C PHE A 152 11.85 -1.86 2.12
N GLY A 153 10.72 -1.64 2.77
CA GLY A 153 10.43 -2.06 4.14
C GLY A 153 9.13 -2.84 4.22
N ASP A 154 8.86 -3.37 5.39
CA ASP A 154 7.71 -4.22 5.70
C ASP A 154 6.72 -3.50 6.60
N GLY A 155 5.44 -3.75 6.42
CA GLY A 155 4.41 -3.15 7.25
C GLY A 155 3.00 -3.51 6.82
N ALA A 156 2.06 -3.05 7.63
CA ALA A 156 0.63 -3.15 7.38
C ALA A 156 -0.08 -1.86 7.79
N GLY A 157 -1.12 -1.50 7.05
CA GLY A 157 -2.05 -0.46 7.43
C GLY A 157 -3.47 -0.87 7.07
N ALA A 158 -4.44 -0.43 7.85
CA ALA A 158 -5.84 -0.80 7.70
C ALA A 158 -6.77 0.39 7.87
N VAL A 159 -7.92 0.33 7.20
CA VAL A 159 -9.03 1.27 7.42
C VAL A 159 -10.34 0.51 7.54
N VAL A 160 -11.25 1.03 8.38
CA VAL A 160 -12.64 0.57 8.45
C VAL A 160 -13.51 1.49 7.61
N CYS A 161 -14.22 0.90 6.65
CA CYS A 161 -15.21 1.58 5.81
C CYS A 161 -16.60 1.15 6.24
N GLN A 162 -17.45 2.11 6.61
CA GLN A 162 -18.84 1.87 7.00
C GLN A 162 -19.82 2.52 6.04
N ALA A 163 -20.93 1.84 5.78
CA ALA A 163 -22.03 2.44 5.05
C ALA A 163 -22.59 3.64 5.82
N ASN A 164 -22.83 4.73 5.11
CA ASN A 164 -23.54 5.89 5.62
C ASN A 164 -24.75 6.16 4.72
N ASP A 165 -25.92 6.18 5.31
CA ASP A 165 -27.16 6.28 4.56
C ASP A 165 -27.45 7.70 4.02
N THR A 166 -26.64 8.70 4.47
CA THR A 166 -26.85 10.11 4.12
C THR A 166 -25.72 10.72 3.28
N LYS A 167 -24.51 10.14 3.32
CA LYS A 167 -23.33 10.71 2.67
C LYS A 167 -22.42 9.63 2.12
N ASP A 168 -21.92 9.86 0.92
CA ASP A 168 -20.81 9.09 0.36
C ASP A 168 -19.53 9.91 0.53
N ASN A 169 -18.61 9.41 1.37
CA ASN A 169 -17.36 10.07 1.64
C ASN A 169 -16.24 9.67 0.65
N ILE A 170 -16.50 8.76 -0.28
CA ILE A 170 -15.64 8.52 -1.44
C ILE A 170 -16.15 9.38 -2.60
N LEU A 171 -15.50 10.51 -2.79
CA LEU A 171 -15.98 11.58 -3.66
C LEU A 171 -15.70 11.31 -5.15
N GLY A 172 -14.57 10.70 -5.45
CA GLY A 172 -14.20 10.35 -6.82
C GLY A 172 -12.99 9.44 -6.87
N PHE A 173 -12.87 8.64 -7.91
CA PHE A 173 -11.68 7.81 -8.14
C PHE A 173 -11.48 7.53 -9.62
N GLU A 174 -10.25 7.13 -9.96
CA GLU A 174 -9.85 6.69 -11.28
C GLU A 174 -8.78 5.61 -11.14
N LEU A 175 -8.90 4.50 -11.88
CA LEU A 175 -7.95 3.38 -11.86
C LEU A 175 -7.54 3.04 -13.29
N HIS A 176 -6.28 2.67 -13.50
CA HIS A 176 -5.72 2.28 -14.78
C HIS A 176 -4.72 1.13 -14.65
N SER A 177 -4.48 0.41 -15.74
CA SER A 177 -3.40 -0.56 -15.88
C SER A 177 -2.78 -0.50 -17.29
N ASP A 178 -1.48 -0.75 -17.37
CA ASP A 178 -0.73 -0.91 -18.63
C ASP A 178 0.22 -2.09 -18.51
N GLY A 179 -0.21 -3.27 -18.97
CA GLY A 179 0.56 -4.51 -18.91
C GLY A 179 1.78 -4.53 -19.84
N SER A 180 1.88 -3.60 -20.80
CA SER A 180 3.04 -3.52 -21.70
C SER A 180 4.33 -3.10 -20.97
N GLN A 181 4.23 -2.49 -19.80
CA GLN A 181 5.35 -2.01 -18.99
C GLN A 181 5.70 -2.92 -17.80
N ASN A 182 5.15 -4.15 -17.75
CA ASN A 182 5.36 -5.09 -16.64
C ASN A 182 6.85 -5.38 -16.35
N GLY A 183 7.71 -5.32 -17.37
CA GLY A 183 9.16 -5.51 -17.19
C GLY A 183 9.88 -4.42 -16.39
N SER A 184 9.26 -3.24 -16.20
CA SER A 184 9.89 -2.12 -15.48
C SER A 184 9.95 -2.30 -13.97
N LEU A 185 9.06 -3.11 -13.40
CA LEU A 185 9.01 -3.47 -11.98
C LEU A 185 8.30 -4.81 -11.85
N ASN A 186 8.99 -5.85 -11.43
CA ASN A 186 8.39 -7.16 -11.29
C ASN A 186 9.11 -8.05 -10.27
N LEU A 187 8.43 -9.12 -9.91
CA LEU A 187 8.89 -10.25 -9.13
C LEU A 187 8.46 -11.49 -9.91
N ALA A 188 9.27 -11.84 -10.91
CA ALA A 188 8.85 -12.76 -11.95
C ALA A 188 8.92 -14.23 -11.49
N TYR A 189 7.90 -15.02 -11.87
CA TYR A 189 7.94 -16.46 -11.72
C TYR A 189 9.10 -17.05 -12.50
N GLN A 190 9.80 -18.01 -11.87
CA GLN A 190 10.84 -18.82 -12.49
C GLN A 190 10.54 -20.29 -12.24
N GLY A 191 10.32 -21.04 -13.33
CA GLY A 191 10.13 -22.47 -13.25
C GLY A 191 11.42 -23.25 -13.53
N GLU A 192 11.64 -24.31 -12.76
CA GLU A 192 12.62 -25.35 -13.06
C GLU A 192 11.89 -26.55 -13.64
N GLU A 193 12.41 -27.10 -14.74
CA GLU A 193 11.80 -28.27 -15.39
C GLU A 193 12.00 -29.49 -14.50
N LEU A 194 10.90 -30.12 -14.11
CA LEU A 194 10.88 -31.38 -13.34
C LEU A 194 10.29 -32.50 -14.19
N PRO A 195 11.10 -33.47 -14.64
CA PRO A 195 10.57 -34.64 -15.32
C PRO A 195 9.86 -35.57 -14.31
N LEU A 196 8.60 -35.91 -14.58
CA LEU A 196 7.82 -36.86 -13.76
C LEU A 196 7.93 -38.31 -14.29
N LYS A 197 7.87 -38.45 -15.61
CA LYS A 197 8.08 -39.72 -16.35
C LYS A 197 8.45 -39.42 -17.80
N GLU A 198 8.76 -40.42 -18.57
CA GLU A 198 9.05 -40.29 -20.00
C GLU A 198 7.91 -39.53 -20.72
N GLY A 199 8.26 -38.41 -21.38
CA GLY A 199 7.33 -37.58 -22.12
C GLY A 199 6.45 -36.64 -21.27
N ILE A 200 6.52 -36.68 -19.91
CA ILE A 200 5.75 -35.77 -19.04
C ILE A 200 6.69 -34.96 -18.14
N ARG A 201 6.62 -33.64 -18.28
CA ARG A 201 7.40 -32.67 -17.50
C ARG A 201 6.48 -31.62 -16.93
N VAL A 202 6.81 -31.11 -15.73
CA VAL A 202 6.16 -29.98 -15.08
C VAL A 202 7.20 -28.94 -14.70
N GLN A 203 6.77 -27.76 -14.36
CA GLN A 203 7.67 -26.74 -13.81
C GLN A 203 7.46 -26.65 -12.29
N LYS A 204 8.55 -26.85 -11.55
CA LYS A 204 8.59 -26.53 -10.11
C LYS A 204 8.84 -25.03 -9.98
N GLY A 205 7.89 -24.31 -9.39
CA GLY A 205 7.92 -22.86 -9.36
C GLY A 205 8.74 -22.28 -8.21
N THR A 206 9.39 -21.16 -8.52
CA THR A 206 9.94 -20.21 -7.56
C THR A 206 9.80 -18.81 -8.15
N TYR A 207 10.20 -17.79 -7.42
CA TYR A 207 10.22 -16.40 -7.90
C TYR A 207 11.64 -15.85 -7.92
N LYS A 208 11.94 -15.03 -8.92
CA LYS A 208 13.18 -14.24 -8.94
C LYS A 208 13.08 -13.15 -7.87
N PRO A 209 14.21 -12.64 -7.38
CA PRO A 209 14.21 -11.43 -6.59
C PRO A 209 13.53 -10.26 -7.32
N LEU A 210 12.99 -9.33 -6.56
CA LEU A 210 12.37 -8.11 -7.10
C LEU A 210 13.36 -7.34 -7.97
N THR A 211 12.94 -6.96 -9.18
CA THR A 211 13.72 -6.16 -10.11
C THR A 211 12.99 -4.87 -10.46
N MET A 212 13.75 -3.77 -10.63
CA MET A 212 13.17 -2.47 -10.92
C MET A 212 14.05 -1.61 -11.84
N ASN A 213 13.46 -1.07 -12.91
CA ASN A 213 14.05 0.04 -13.67
C ASN A 213 13.60 1.36 -13.04
N GLY A 214 14.35 1.84 -12.06
CA GLY A 214 14.00 3.03 -11.29
C GLY A 214 13.80 4.29 -12.12
N ARG A 215 14.48 4.44 -13.28
CA ARG A 215 14.32 5.59 -14.17
C ARG A 215 12.96 5.56 -14.88
N GLU A 216 12.54 4.41 -15.37
CA GLU A 216 11.25 4.25 -16.05
C GLU A 216 10.10 4.41 -15.05
N VAL A 217 10.20 3.77 -13.88
CA VAL A 217 9.22 3.91 -12.79
C VAL A 217 9.08 5.37 -12.35
N TYR A 218 10.19 6.11 -12.20
CA TYR A 218 10.16 7.53 -11.86
C TYR A 218 9.43 8.36 -12.92
N ARG A 219 9.81 8.20 -14.21
CA ARG A 219 9.17 8.92 -15.33
C ARG A 219 7.67 8.66 -15.39
N PHE A 220 7.29 7.41 -15.23
CA PHE A 220 5.90 7.00 -15.19
C PHE A 220 5.16 7.68 -14.03
N ALA A 221 5.68 7.59 -12.82
CA ALA A 221 5.03 8.12 -11.62
C ALA A 221 4.80 9.63 -11.71
N VAL A 222 5.82 10.41 -12.06
CA VAL A 222 5.70 11.88 -12.14
C VAL A 222 4.78 12.36 -13.26
N ALA A 223 4.54 11.52 -14.27
CA ALA A 223 3.59 11.81 -15.35
C ALA A 223 2.16 11.40 -14.98
N LYS A 224 1.97 10.17 -14.48
CA LYS A 224 0.67 9.53 -14.34
C LYS A 224 -0.04 9.80 -13.02
N VAL A 225 0.71 10.00 -11.93
CA VAL A 225 0.12 10.26 -10.61
C VAL A 225 -0.64 11.58 -10.58
N PRO A 226 -0.10 12.73 -11.03
CA PRO A 226 -0.89 13.97 -11.11
C PRO A 226 -2.12 13.84 -12.03
N GLU A 227 -1.95 13.22 -13.22
CA GLU A 227 -3.04 13.02 -14.18
C GLU A 227 -4.22 12.25 -13.56
N VAL A 228 -3.94 11.17 -12.83
CA VAL A 228 -5.01 10.35 -12.24
C VAL A 228 -5.68 11.04 -11.05
N ILE A 229 -4.95 11.86 -10.29
CA ILE A 229 -5.52 12.70 -9.22
C ILE A 229 -6.45 13.75 -9.82
N GLU A 230 -6.03 14.45 -10.87
CA GLU A 230 -6.85 15.47 -11.56
C GLU A 230 -8.15 14.84 -12.12
N LYS A 231 -8.08 13.64 -12.69
CA LYS A 231 -9.28 12.91 -13.14
C LYS A 231 -10.21 12.53 -11.97
N ALA A 232 -9.64 12.07 -10.85
CA ALA A 232 -10.43 11.74 -9.66
C ALA A 232 -11.09 12.99 -9.05
N LEU A 233 -10.40 14.13 -9.02
CA LEU A 233 -10.96 15.44 -8.63
C LEU A 233 -12.10 15.88 -9.55
N TYR A 234 -11.91 15.76 -10.86
CA TYR A 234 -12.96 16.07 -11.83
C TYR A 234 -14.24 15.25 -11.58
N ARG A 235 -14.09 13.94 -11.30
CA ARG A 235 -15.24 13.07 -10.94
C ARG A 235 -15.90 13.47 -9.61
N ALA A 236 -15.14 14.08 -8.72
CA ALA A 236 -15.62 14.59 -7.43
C ALA A 236 -16.24 15.99 -7.52
N ASN A 237 -16.23 16.66 -8.69
CA ASN A 237 -16.52 18.09 -8.88
C ASN A 237 -15.67 18.97 -7.95
N LEU A 238 -14.40 18.63 -7.77
CA LEU A 238 -13.42 19.33 -6.95
C LEU A 238 -12.21 19.75 -7.79
N THR A 239 -11.41 20.64 -7.21
CA THR A 239 -10.15 21.12 -7.76
C THR A 239 -8.99 20.85 -6.81
N THR A 240 -7.76 21.11 -7.21
CA THR A 240 -6.59 20.96 -6.33
C THR A 240 -6.63 21.90 -5.12
N SER A 241 -7.34 23.03 -5.20
CA SER A 241 -7.51 23.97 -4.07
C SER A 241 -8.36 23.40 -2.93
N ASP A 242 -9.22 22.42 -3.23
CA ASP A 242 -10.10 21.79 -2.23
C ASP A 242 -9.39 20.68 -1.43
N ILE A 243 -8.15 20.32 -1.83
CA ILE A 243 -7.38 19.28 -1.13
C ILE A 243 -6.81 19.87 0.17
N ASP A 244 -7.14 19.25 1.30
CA ASP A 244 -6.51 19.52 2.58
C ASP A 244 -5.19 18.76 2.72
N TRP A 245 -5.17 17.48 2.33
CA TRP A 245 -4.01 16.59 2.43
C TRP A 245 -3.79 15.74 1.20
N LEU A 246 -2.51 15.57 0.84
CA LEU A 246 -2.06 14.65 -0.21
C LEU A 246 -1.33 13.47 0.45
N VAL A 247 -1.89 12.25 0.32
CA VAL A 247 -1.33 11.01 0.85
C VAL A 247 -0.98 10.09 -0.32
N LEU A 248 0.27 10.13 -0.75
CA LEU A 248 0.76 9.32 -1.85
C LEU A 248 1.35 8.00 -1.36
N HIS A 249 1.41 7.01 -2.25
CA HIS A 249 2.30 5.87 -2.07
C HIS A 249 3.71 6.35 -1.75
N GLN A 250 4.27 5.89 -0.62
CA GLN A 250 5.57 6.29 -0.08
C GLN A 250 6.70 5.54 -0.82
N ALA A 251 6.89 5.84 -2.10
CA ALA A 251 7.90 5.18 -2.93
C ALA A 251 9.26 5.88 -2.87
N ASN A 252 9.23 7.22 -2.98
CA ASN A 252 10.42 8.06 -3.09
C ASN A 252 10.04 9.52 -2.87
N GLN A 253 10.79 10.24 -2.04
CA GLN A 253 10.53 11.64 -1.73
C GLN A 253 10.54 12.54 -2.99
N ARG A 254 11.46 12.28 -3.93
CA ARG A 254 11.55 13.04 -5.18
C ARG A 254 10.31 12.89 -6.07
N ILE A 255 9.65 11.73 -6.03
CA ILE A 255 8.37 11.52 -6.74
C ILE A 255 7.28 12.34 -6.05
N MET A 256 7.18 12.28 -4.73
CA MET A 256 6.18 13.04 -3.98
C MET A 256 6.33 14.54 -4.16
N ASP A 257 7.57 15.05 -4.14
CA ASP A 257 7.87 16.46 -4.37
C ASP A 257 7.46 16.89 -5.81
N ALA A 258 7.82 16.11 -6.83
CA ALA A 258 7.45 16.41 -8.21
C ALA A 258 5.93 16.37 -8.46
N VAL A 259 5.22 15.44 -7.82
CA VAL A 259 3.75 15.34 -7.90
C VAL A 259 3.09 16.55 -7.24
N SER A 260 3.52 16.93 -6.03
CA SER A 260 2.96 18.09 -5.32
C SER A 260 3.21 19.39 -6.07
N GLU A 261 4.41 19.57 -6.64
CA GLU A 261 4.74 20.72 -7.47
C GLU A 261 3.83 20.82 -8.71
N ARG A 262 3.63 19.71 -9.41
CA ARG A 262 2.76 19.66 -10.60
C ARG A 262 1.29 19.94 -10.27
N LEU A 263 0.81 19.48 -9.13
CA LEU A 263 -0.53 19.77 -8.62
C LEU A 263 -0.65 21.18 -7.99
N LYS A 264 0.46 21.91 -7.89
CA LYS A 264 0.56 23.22 -7.22
C LYS A 264 0.11 23.16 -5.76
N LEU A 265 0.37 22.06 -5.08
CA LEU A 265 0.09 21.88 -3.67
C LEU A 265 1.32 22.23 -2.84
N PRO A 266 1.18 23.00 -1.76
CA PRO A 266 2.28 23.31 -0.87
C PRO A 266 2.76 22.05 -0.14
N ARG A 267 4.08 21.98 0.13
CA ARG A 267 4.73 20.79 0.69
C ARG A 267 4.16 20.37 2.05
N GLU A 268 3.71 21.33 2.84
CA GLU A 268 3.09 21.11 4.14
C GLU A 268 1.77 20.32 4.08
N LYS A 269 1.12 20.29 2.91
CA LYS A 269 -0.06 19.45 2.66
C LYS A 269 0.27 18.00 2.28
N VAL A 270 1.55 17.68 2.04
CA VAL A 270 1.98 16.33 1.70
C VAL A 270 2.29 15.55 2.98
N ILE A 271 1.59 14.45 3.19
CA ILE A 271 1.87 13.50 4.26
C ILE A 271 3.03 12.60 3.82
N SER A 272 4.08 12.53 4.62
CA SER A 272 5.22 11.65 4.38
C SER A 272 5.73 11.07 5.69
N ASN A 273 5.95 9.76 5.71
CA ASN A 273 6.65 9.02 6.74
C ASN A 273 7.73 8.09 6.13
N LEU A 274 8.07 8.36 4.88
CA LEU A 274 9.01 7.58 4.08
C LEU A 274 10.38 7.43 4.74
N SER A 275 10.86 8.47 5.46
CA SER A 275 12.16 8.44 6.14
C SER A 275 12.24 7.35 7.20
N GLU A 276 11.12 7.04 7.83
CA GLU A 276 11.04 6.09 8.94
C GLU A 276 10.82 4.64 8.49
N TYR A 277 10.01 4.45 7.44
CA TYR A 277 9.53 3.10 7.07
C TYR A 277 10.03 2.61 5.72
N GLY A 278 10.58 3.51 4.88
CA GLY A 278 10.87 3.18 3.49
C GLY A 278 9.62 2.92 2.68
N ASN A 279 9.79 2.21 1.59
CA ASN A 279 8.68 1.80 0.72
C ASN A 279 8.05 0.50 1.23
N THR A 280 6.93 0.60 1.92
CA THR A 280 6.15 -0.54 2.44
C THR A 280 5.04 -1.00 1.48
N SER A 281 5.18 -0.72 0.16
CA SER A 281 4.26 -1.16 -0.89
C SER A 281 2.79 -0.83 -0.61
N ALA A 282 1.89 -1.83 -0.60
CA ALA A 282 0.46 -1.63 -0.35
C ALA A 282 0.15 -1.07 1.04
N ALA A 283 1.03 -1.25 2.02
CA ALA A 283 0.87 -0.72 3.38
C ALA A 283 1.15 0.80 3.46
N SER A 284 1.88 1.38 2.51
CA SER A 284 2.46 2.72 2.65
C SER A 284 1.43 3.84 2.81
N ILE A 285 0.34 3.80 2.03
CA ILE A 285 -0.74 4.79 2.11
C ILE A 285 -1.49 4.69 3.44
N PRO A 286 -2.05 3.52 3.83
CA PRO A 286 -2.81 3.44 5.07
C PRO A 286 -1.95 3.63 6.33
N LEU A 287 -0.65 3.30 6.28
CA LEU A 287 0.29 3.55 7.37
C LEU A 287 0.53 5.07 7.54
N ALA A 288 0.79 5.79 6.46
CA ALA A 288 0.97 7.23 6.49
C ALA A 288 -0.33 7.95 6.91
N LEU A 289 -1.48 7.45 6.48
CA LEU A 289 -2.78 7.98 6.88
C LEU A 289 -3.02 7.78 8.39
N ASP A 290 -2.75 6.59 8.94
CA ASP A 290 -2.92 6.30 10.36
C ASP A 290 -2.09 7.23 11.23
N GLU A 291 -0.82 7.43 10.93
CA GLU A 291 0.03 8.37 11.67
C GLU A 291 -0.48 9.81 11.58
N ALA A 292 -0.91 10.26 10.40
CA ALA A 292 -1.42 11.61 10.21
C ALA A 292 -2.73 11.85 10.98
N VAL A 293 -3.59 10.84 11.06
CA VAL A 293 -4.83 10.88 11.86
C VAL A 293 -4.51 10.88 13.35
N ARG A 294 -3.67 9.96 13.83
CA ARG A 294 -3.33 9.83 15.26
C ARG A 294 -2.55 11.03 15.79
N SER A 295 -1.75 11.67 14.95
CA SER A 295 -1.07 12.93 15.33
C SER A 295 -1.98 14.15 15.32
N GLY A 296 -3.25 14.01 14.90
CA GLY A 296 -4.21 15.12 14.79
C GLY A 296 -3.95 16.06 13.60
N LYS A 297 -3.05 15.68 12.70
CA LYS A 297 -2.78 16.42 11.46
C LYS A 297 -3.99 16.30 10.52
N VAL A 298 -4.45 15.09 10.24
CA VAL A 298 -5.70 14.84 9.51
C VAL A 298 -6.88 14.85 10.49
N LYS A 299 -7.91 15.63 10.17
CA LYS A 299 -9.09 15.84 11.00
C LYS A 299 -10.35 15.38 10.27
N LYS A 300 -11.40 15.13 11.04
CA LYS A 300 -12.73 14.84 10.52
C LYS A 300 -13.19 15.97 9.58
N GLY A 301 -13.62 15.58 8.40
CA GLY A 301 -14.09 16.48 7.36
C GLY A 301 -13.05 16.85 6.31
N ASP A 302 -11.75 16.63 6.57
CA ASP A 302 -10.68 16.96 5.64
C ASP A 302 -10.81 16.16 4.33
N ILE A 303 -10.57 16.85 3.22
CA ILE A 303 -10.53 16.26 1.88
C ILE A 303 -9.12 15.76 1.60
N ILE A 304 -9.01 14.47 1.37
CA ILE A 304 -7.75 13.78 1.09
C ILE A 304 -7.73 13.34 -0.36
N ALA A 305 -6.68 13.74 -1.06
CA ALA A 305 -6.30 13.12 -2.33
C ALA A 305 -5.25 12.05 -2.07
N SER A 306 -5.47 10.84 -2.55
CA SER A 306 -4.53 9.74 -2.44
C SER A 306 -4.27 9.11 -3.79
N SER A 307 -3.02 8.70 -4.03
CA SER A 307 -2.65 8.00 -5.26
C SER A 307 -1.54 6.99 -5.01
N GLY A 308 -1.63 5.87 -5.69
CA GLY A 308 -0.64 4.80 -5.70
C GLY A 308 -0.36 4.32 -7.12
N PHE A 309 0.84 3.80 -7.30
CA PHE A 309 1.28 3.14 -8.54
C PHE A 309 2.20 1.98 -8.18
N GLY A 310 2.24 0.96 -8.99
CA GLY A 310 3.05 -0.23 -8.73
C GLY A 310 3.22 -1.12 -9.95
N ALA A 311 3.79 -2.30 -9.69
CA ALA A 311 4.00 -3.31 -10.72
C ALA A 311 2.70 -3.61 -11.50
N GLY A 312 2.89 -3.98 -12.76
CA GLY A 312 1.80 -4.24 -13.67
C GLY A 312 2.01 -3.48 -15.02
N LEU A 313 2.15 -2.20 -15.20
CA LEU A 313 1.95 -1.17 -14.17
C LEU A 313 0.46 -0.99 -13.89
N THR A 314 0.13 -0.81 -12.63
CA THR A 314 -1.23 -0.45 -12.20
C THR A 314 -1.16 0.79 -11.32
N TRP A 315 -2.06 1.76 -11.55
CA TRP A 315 -2.09 2.99 -10.77
C TRP A 315 -3.51 3.51 -10.60
N GLY A 316 -3.69 4.36 -9.61
CA GLY A 316 -4.98 4.98 -9.32
C GLY A 316 -4.88 6.21 -8.46
N GLY A 317 -5.96 6.98 -8.48
CA GLY A 317 -6.20 8.11 -7.59
C GLY A 317 -7.59 8.03 -6.99
N ILE A 318 -7.72 8.48 -5.76
CA ILE A 318 -8.97 8.54 -5.03
C ILE A 318 -9.06 9.83 -4.23
N ILE A 319 -10.23 10.44 -4.23
CA ILE A 319 -10.56 11.60 -3.43
C ILE A 319 -11.61 11.18 -2.41
N PHE A 320 -11.35 11.43 -1.16
CA PHE A 320 -12.27 11.08 -0.08
C PHE A 320 -12.27 12.10 1.05
N ARG A 321 -13.36 12.13 1.79
CA ARG A 321 -13.48 12.89 3.03
C ARG A 321 -13.19 11.99 4.21
N TRP A 322 -12.31 12.42 5.10
CA TRP A 322 -11.98 11.64 6.31
C TRP A 322 -13.04 11.82 7.39
N GLY A 323 -13.36 10.69 8.02
CA GLY A 323 -14.32 10.67 9.14
C GLY A 323 -15.77 10.90 8.69
N ASP A 324 -16.64 10.98 9.68
CA ASP A 324 -18.08 11.21 9.53
C ASP A 324 -18.56 12.41 10.36
#